data_301651e2b5f9596f2b333add64b1934f
#
_entry.id   301651e2b5f9596f2b333add64b1934f
#
_cell.length_a   1.000
_cell.length_b   1.000
_cell.length_c   1.000
_cell.angle_alpha   90.00
_cell.angle_beta   90.00
_cell.angle_gamma   90.00
#
_symmetry.space_group_name_H-M   'P 1'
#
loop_
_entity.id
_entity.type
_entity.pdbx_description
1 polymer ?
#
loop_
_entity_poly.entity_id
_entity_poly.type
_entity_poly.pdbx_seq_one_letter_code
_entity_poly.pdbx_strand_id
1 'polypeptide(L)'
;MAKGTFKAAGLDVAVDAGNGSGGAVQRVASGTYDMGFADLAAVMEFHANNPDAQNKPVAVMMVYNNTPASVMALKKSGITKPADLSGKKLGAPVFDAGRRAFPIFQKANGVGSVQWTAMDPPLRETMLVRGDVDAITGFTFTSLLNLEARGAKA
;
A
#
# COMPACT_ATOMS: atom_id res chain seq x y z
N MET A 1 18.85 6.25 5.51
CA MET A 1 19.59 7.41 6.04
C MET A 1 20.75 6.99 6.93
N ALA A 2 20.62 5.91 7.71
CA ALA A 2 21.66 5.47 8.65
C ALA A 2 23.08 5.23 8.06
N LYS A 3 23.19 4.93 6.77
CA LYS A 3 24.49 4.67 6.11
C LYS A 3 25.16 5.93 5.51
N GLY A 4 24.54 7.12 5.62
CA GLY A 4 25.09 8.36 5.08
C GLY A 4 25.24 8.41 3.54
N THR A 5 24.60 7.51 2.81
CA THR A 5 24.76 7.36 1.35
C THR A 5 24.39 8.64 0.58
N PHE A 6 23.31 9.30 0.96
CA PHE A 6 22.90 10.55 0.32
C PHE A 6 23.90 11.66 0.58
N LYS A 7 24.36 11.81 1.84
CA LYS A 7 25.37 12.82 2.20
C LYS A 7 26.71 12.58 1.47
N ALA A 8 27.11 11.32 1.31
CA ALA A 8 28.31 10.97 0.53
C ALA A 8 28.17 11.33 -0.95
N ALA A 9 26.94 11.37 -1.49
CA ALA A 9 26.62 11.82 -2.84
C ALA A 9 26.37 13.34 -2.93
N GLY A 10 26.61 14.10 -1.86
CA GLY A 10 26.37 15.56 -1.82
C GLY A 10 24.90 15.94 -1.73
N LEU A 11 24.02 15.01 -1.37
CA LEU A 11 22.58 15.22 -1.27
C LEU A 11 22.15 15.36 0.19
N ASP A 12 21.40 16.43 0.49
CA ASP A 12 20.71 16.59 1.76
C ASP A 12 19.25 16.12 1.58
N VAL A 13 18.94 14.93 2.11
CA VAL A 13 17.65 14.25 1.91
C VAL A 13 16.96 14.01 3.24
N ALA A 14 15.78 14.58 3.40
CA ALA A 14 14.83 14.25 4.45
C ALA A 14 13.82 13.18 3.94
N VAL A 15 13.51 12.18 4.76
CA VAL A 15 12.55 11.13 4.40
C VAL A 15 11.46 11.07 5.45
N ASP A 16 10.23 11.30 5.02
CA ASP A 16 9.03 11.23 5.84
C ASP A 16 8.18 10.01 5.49
N ALA A 17 7.50 9.46 6.49
CA ALA A 17 6.57 8.37 6.28
C ALA A 17 5.32 8.86 5.53
N GLY A 18 4.92 8.09 4.51
CA GLY A 18 3.68 8.33 3.77
C GLY A 18 2.48 7.59 4.38
N ASN A 19 1.29 7.97 3.93
CA ASN A 19 0.02 7.34 4.29
C ASN A 19 -0.59 6.50 3.15
N GLY A 20 0.23 6.13 2.16
CA GLY A 20 -0.16 5.34 0.99
C GLY A 20 0.20 6.03 -0.32
N SER A 21 0.20 5.27 -1.41
CA SER A 21 0.67 5.73 -2.73
C SER A 21 -0.09 6.94 -3.25
N GLY A 22 -1.42 6.98 -3.11
CA GLY A 22 -2.22 8.12 -3.53
C GLY A 22 -1.85 9.41 -2.80
N GLY A 23 -1.60 9.32 -1.47
CA GLY A 23 -1.15 10.46 -0.68
C GLY A 23 0.25 10.93 -1.05
N ALA A 24 1.18 10.02 -1.34
CA ALA A 24 2.52 10.36 -1.81
C ALA A 24 2.48 11.10 -3.15
N VAL A 25 1.69 10.61 -4.11
CA VAL A 25 1.51 11.25 -5.43
C VAL A 25 0.94 12.67 -5.29
N GLN A 26 -0.08 12.85 -4.44
CA GLN A 26 -0.68 14.16 -4.20
C GLN A 26 0.32 15.17 -3.60
N ARG A 27 1.17 14.74 -2.67
CA ARG A 27 2.18 15.60 -2.04
C ARG A 27 3.27 16.01 -3.03
N VAL A 28 3.67 15.14 -3.95
CA VAL A 28 4.59 15.51 -5.03
C VAL A 28 3.92 16.47 -6.01
N ALA A 29 2.68 16.23 -6.40
CA ALA A 29 1.92 17.11 -7.29
C ALA A 29 1.71 18.52 -6.71
N SER A 30 1.54 18.63 -5.38
CA SER A 30 1.40 19.92 -4.69
C SER A 30 2.74 20.64 -4.45
N GLY A 31 3.88 20.02 -4.76
CA GLY A 31 5.20 20.57 -4.48
C GLY A 31 5.63 20.51 -3.01
N THR A 32 4.87 19.82 -2.16
CA THR A 32 5.24 19.63 -0.74
C THR A 32 6.47 18.73 -0.59
N TYR A 33 6.67 17.81 -1.54
CA TYR A 33 7.82 16.91 -1.62
C TYR A 33 8.38 16.92 -3.04
N ASP A 34 9.68 16.84 -3.16
CA ASP A 34 10.38 16.77 -4.46
C ASP A 34 10.21 15.40 -5.10
N MET A 35 10.14 14.34 -4.29
CA MET A 35 10.07 12.95 -4.75
C MET A 35 9.18 12.12 -3.82
N GLY A 36 8.61 11.04 -4.36
CA GLY A 36 7.80 10.09 -3.60
C GLY A 36 8.01 8.66 -4.07
N PHE A 37 7.90 7.70 -3.14
CA PHE A 37 7.79 6.28 -3.47
C PHE A 37 6.31 5.91 -3.50
N ALA A 38 5.82 5.44 -4.65
CA ALA A 38 4.41 5.15 -4.86
C ALA A 38 4.22 4.03 -5.89
N ASP A 39 3.06 3.38 -5.87
CA ASP A 39 2.62 2.49 -6.92
C ASP A 39 2.34 3.30 -8.21
N LEU A 40 2.75 2.78 -9.37
CA LEU A 40 2.55 3.47 -10.64
C LEU A 40 1.05 3.66 -10.97
N ALA A 41 0.19 2.74 -10.54
CA ALA A 41 -1.25 2.89 -10.73
C ALA A 41 -1.80 4.15 -10.06
N ALA A 42 -1.23 4.56 -8.90
CA ALA A 42 -1.64 5.80 -8.24
C ALA A 42 -1.24 7.05 -9.05
N VAL A 43 -0.10 7.01 -9.75
CA VAL A 43 0.31 8.09 -10.68
C VAL A 43 -0.66 8.15 -11.86
N MET A 44 -0.97 7.00 -12.47
CA MET A 44 -1.93 6.92 -13.59
C MET A 44 -3.32 7.42 -13.18
N GLU A 45 -3.79 7.04 -12.00
CA GLU A 45 -5.06 7.50 -11.44
C GLU A 45 -5.07 9.03 -11.23
N PHE A 46 -3.97 9.58 -10.68
CA PHE A 46 -3.85 11.02 -10.50
C PHE A 46 -3.95 11.75 -11.85
N HIS A 47 -3.25 11.28 -12.88
CA HIS A 47 -3.29 11.87 -14.21
C HIS A 47 -4.70 11.81 -14.83
N ALA A 48 -5.39 10.68 -14.68
CA ALA A 48 -6.74 10.50 -15.21
C ALA A 48 -7.76 11.43 -14.53
N ASN A 49 -7.64 11.61 -13.21
CA ASN A 49 -8.57 12.43 -12.44
C ASN A 49 -8.23 13.93 -12.46
N ASN A 50 -7.03 14.31 -12.91
CA ASN A 50 -6.58 15.68 -12.95
C ASN A 50 -5.98 16.02 -14.34
N PRO A 51 -6.77 15.99 -15.42
CA PRO A 51 -6.28 16.17 -16.79
C PRO A 51 -5.60 17.54 -17.00
N ASP A 52 -6.08 18.58 -16.31
CA ASP A 52 -5.61 19.96 -16.45
C ASP A 52 -4.55 20.38 -15.41
N ALA A 53 -4.10 19.45 -14.54
CA ALA A 53 -3.09 19.77 -13.54
C ALA A 53 -1.77 20.18 -14.20
N GLN A 54 -1.23 21.33 -13.78
CA GLN A 54 0.05 21.88 -14.26
C GLN A 54 1.25 21.01 -13.81
N ASN A 55 1.21 20.53 -12.57
CA ASN A 55 2.30 19.77 -11.94
C ASN A 55 1.88 18.28 -11.83
N LYS A 56 2.04 17.53 -12.93
CA LYS A 56 1.79 16.09 -12.94
C LYS A 56 3.05 15.33 -12.56
N PRO A 57 3.03 14.55 -11.48
CA PRO A 57 4.15 13.68 -11.13
C PRO A 57 4.48 12.70 -12.25
N VAL A 58 5.77 12.45 -12.49
CA VAL A 58 6.25 11.48 -13.46
C VAL A 58 7.05 10.38 -12.78
N ALA A 59 6.94 9.16 -13.26
CA ALA A 59 7.76 8.05 -12.77
C ALA A 59 9.16 8.15 -13.39
N VAL A 60 10.20 8.29 -12.56
CA VAL A 60 11.59 8.42 -12.99
C VAL A 60 12.39 7.14 -12.82
N MET A 61 11.91 6.19 -11.98
CA MET A 61 12.56 4.90 -11.75
C MET A 61 11.55 3.85 -11.29
N MET A 62 11.69 2.64 -11.81
CA MET A 62 10.96 1.47 -11.32
C MET A 62 11.85 0.68 -10.36
N VAL A 63 11.37 0.49 -9.13
CA VAL A 63 12.08 -0.30 -8.10
C VAL A 63 11.71 -1.78 -8.20
N TYR A 64 10.45 -2.08 -8.54
CA TYR A 64 9.94 -3.45 -8.68
C TYR A 64 9.27 -3.63 -10.03
N ASN A 65 9.67 -4.67 -10.77
CA ASN A 65 9.06 -5.02 -12.06
C ASN A 65 7.66 -5.66 -11.90
N ASN A 66 7.43 -6.33 -10.76
CA ASN A 66 6.13 -6.87 -10.39
C ASN A 66 5.65 -6.18 -9.11
N THR A 67 4.35 -5.92 -9.02
CA THR A 67 3.79 -5.32 -7.81
C THR A 67 3.98 -6.24 -6.60
N PRO A 68 4.53 -5.75 -5.49
CA PRO A 68 4.58 -6.49 -4.23
C PRO A 68 3.25 -6.40 -3.44
N ALA A 69 2.27 -5.67 -3.97
CA ALA A 69 0.98 -5.49 -3.30
C ALA A 69 0.27 -6.85 -3.17
N SER A 70 -0.23 -7.12 -1.98
CA SER A 70 -0.89 -8.38 -1.65
C SER A 70 -1.98 -8.16 -0.61
N VAL A 71 -2.87 -9.14 -0.53
CA VAL A 71 -3.81 -9.29 0.58
C VAL A 71 -3.28 -10.40 1.47
N MET A 72 -3.12 -10.11 2.75
CA MET A 72 -2.60 -11.05 3.74
C MET A 72 -3.65 -11.37 4.78
N ALA A 73 -3.79 -12.66 5.08
CA ALA A 73 -4.65 -13.18 6.14
C ALA A 73 -3.85 -14.16 7.00
N LEU A 74 -4.23 -14.34 8.25
CA LEU A 74 -3.58 -15.34 9.10
C LEU A 74 -3.95 -16.75 8.63
N LYS A 75 -3.02 -17.70 8.62
CA LYS A 75 -3.29 -19.10 8.23
C LYS A 75 -4.44 -19.72 9.01
N LYS A 76 -4.57 -19.36 10.30
CA LYS A 76 -5.68 -19.83 11.17
C LYS A 76 -7.06 -19.30 10.76
N SER A 77 -7.15 -18.28 9.89
CA SER A 77 -8.44 -17.72 9.46
C SER A 77 -9.19 -18.59 8.45
N GLY A 78 -8.50 -19.56 7.83
CA GLY A 78 -9.08 -20.40 6.78
C GLY A 78 -9.25 -19.69 5.42
N ILE A 79 -8.79 -18.43 5.29
CA ILE A 79 -8.75 -17.73 4.01
C ILE A 79 -7.57 -18.27 3.20
N THR A 80 -7.85 -19.03 2.14
CA THR A 80 -6.83 -19.71 1.33
C THR A 80 -6.85 -19.31 -0.15
N LYS A 81 -7.95 -18.71 -0.60
CA LYS A 81 -8.15 -18.27 -1.98
C LYS A 81 -8.91 -16.94 -2.00
N PRO A 82 -8.84 -16.17 -3.11
CA PRO A 82 -9.50 -14.87 -3.20
C PRO A 82 -10.98 -14.87 -2.86
N ALA A 83 -11.73 -15.88 -3.30
CA ALA A 83 -13.18 -15.98 -3.05
C ALA A 83 -13.54 -16.01 -1.55
N ASP A 84 -12.64 -16.50 -0.69
CA ASP A 84 -12.85 -16.59 0.76
C ASP A 84 -12.86 -15.20 1.43
N LEU A 85 -12.44 -14.14 0.72
CA LEU A 85 -12.51 -12.75 1.19
C LEU A 85 -13.94 -12.18 1.14
N SER A 86 -14.88 -12.85 0.47
CA SER A 86 -16.27 -12.38 0.38
C SER A 86 -16.89 -12.24 1.76
N GLY A 87 -17.48 -11.09 2.05
CA GLY A 87 -18.08 -10.77 3.35
C GLY A 87 -17.08 -10.42 4.46
N LYS A 88 -15.78 -10.52 4.22
CA LYS A 88 -14.73 -10.30 5.23
C LYS A 88 -14.43 -8.82 5.47
N LYS A 89 -13.89 -8.53 6.68
CA LYS A 89 -13.35 -7.22 7.02
C LYS A 89 -11.91 -7.11 6.55
N LEU A 90 -11.65 -6.15 5.66
CA LEU A 90 -10.32 -5.85 5.15
C LEU A 90 -9.80 -4.53 5.72
N GLY A 91 -8.61 -4.55 6.28
CA GLY A 91 -7.94 -3.38 6.82
C GLY A 91 -6.94 -2.76 5.85
N ALA A 92 -7.06 -1.46 5.61
CA ALA A 92 -6.11 -0.70 4.80
C ALA A 92 -6.19 0.80 5.05
N PRO A 93 -5.11 1.56 4.84
CA PRO A 93 -5.18 3.00 4.75
C PRO A 93 -6.09 3.45 3.60
N VAL A 94 -6.70 4.64 3.75
CA VAL A 94 -7.64 5.15 2.73
C VAL A 94 -6.95 5.37 1.38
N PHE A 95 -5.70 5.83 1.39
CA PHE A 95 -4.90 6.09 0.19
C PHE A 95 -3.98 4.92 -0.22
N ASP A 96 -4.24 3.71 0.30
CA ASP A 96 -3.46 2.52 0.00
C ASP A 96 -3.71 2.06 -1.45
N ALA A 97 -2.62 1.78 -2.18
CA ALA A 97 -2.70 1.35 -3.58
C ALA A 97 -3.45 0.01 -3.73
N GLY A 98 -3.21 -0.95 -2.82
CA GLY A 98 -3.90 -2.24 -2.83
C GLY A 98 -5.40 -2.10 -2.63
N ARG A 99 -5.83 -1.22 -1.71
CA ARG A 99 -7.25 -0.91 -1.49
C ARG A 99 -7.88 -0.27 -2.73
N ARG A 100 -7.19 0.66 -3.37
CA ARG A 100 -7.71 1.35 -4.57
C ARG A 100 -7.77 0.43 -5.79
N ALA A 101 -6.81 -0.48 -5.94
CA ALA A 101 -6.80 -1.49 -7.01
C ALA A 101 -7.72 -2.69 -6.71
N PHE A 102 -8.20 -2.84 -5.47
CA PHE A 102 -8.99 -4.01 -5.05
C PHE A 102 -10.23 -4.28 -5.91
N PRO A 103 -10.99 -3.30 -6.41
CA PRO A 103 -12.13 -3.56 -7.28
C PRO A 103 -11.77 -4.33 -8.55
N ILE A 104 -10.57 -4.10 -9.11
CA ILE A 104 -10.06 -4.85 -10.27
C ILE A 104 -9.78 -6.29 -9.87
N PHE A 105 -9.06 -6.48 -8.76
CA PHE A 105 -8.79 -7.81 -8.21
C PHE A 105 -10.08 -8.56 -7.87
N GLN A 106 -11.04 -7.89 -7.24
CA GLN A 106 -12.34 -8.42 -6.85
C GLN A 106 -13.09 -8.96 -8.07
N LYS A 107 -13.20 -8.16 -9.14
CA LYS A 107 -13.86 -8.55 -10.39
C LYS A 107 -13.14 -9.73 -11.06
N ALA A 108 -11.81 -9.71 -11.14
CA ALA A 108 -11.02 -10.74 -11.79
C ALA A 108 -11.08 -12.10 -11.08
N ASN A 109 -11.32 -12.12 -9.76
CA ASN A 109 -11.30 -13.33 -8.94
C ASN A 109 -12.67 -13.73 -8.37
N GLY A 110 -13.75 -13.09 -8.80
CA GLY A 110 -15.10 -13.42 -8.34
C GLY A 110 -15.30 -13.20 -6.84
N VAL A 111 -14.59 -12.25 -6.25
CA VAL A 111 -14.74 -11.90 -4.82
C VAL A 111 -16.03 -11.09 -4.65
N GLY A 112 -16.87 -11.49 -3.71
CA GLY A 112 -18.08 -10.76 -3.32
C GLY A 112 -17.75 -9.43 -2.60
N SER A 113 -18.77 -8.80 -2.02
CA SER A 113 -18.57 -7.58 -1.23
C SER A 113 -17.63 -7.81 -0.04
N VAL A 114 -16.81 -6.81 0.28
CA VAL A 114 -15.94 -6.79 1.46
C VAL A 114 -16.23 -5.55 2.31
N GLN A 115 -15.91 -5.61 3.60
CA GLN A 115 -16.07 -4.49 4.52
C GLN A 115 -14.71 -3.84 4.76
N TRP A 116 -14.55 -2.56 4.39
CA TRP A 116 -13.29 -1.87 4.60
C TRP A 116 -13.23 -1.20 5.98
N THR A 117 -12.14 -1.45 6.69
CA THR A 117 -11.76 -0.72 7.90
C THR A 117 -10.57 0.17 7.57
N ALA A 118 -10.77 1.48 7.69
CA ALA A 118 -9.68 2.45 7.52
C ALA A 118 -8.76 2.41 8.75
N MET A 119 -7.45 2.44 8.50
CA MET A 119 -6.44 2.45 9.55
C MET A 119 -5.14 3.08 9.07
N ASP A 120 -4.30 3.49 10.00
CA ASP A 120 -2.96 3.96 9.68
C ASP A 120 -2.02 2.79 9.33
N PRO A 121 -1.04 2.99 8.43
CA PRO A 121 -0.13 1.94 8.00
C PRO A 121 0.52 1.12 9.13
N PRO A 122 1.00 1.73 10.25
CA PRO A 122 1.63 0.98 11.34
C PRO A 122 0.69 0.07 12.12
N LEU A 123 -0.63 0.26 11.99
CA LEU A 123 -1.63 -0.50 12.75
C LEU A 123 -2.07 -1.78 12.05
N ARG A 124 -1.78 -1.96 10.75
CA ARG A 124 -2.28 -3.07 9.93
C ARG A 124 -2.01 -4.43 10.55
N GLU A 125 -0.77 -4.73 10.78
CA GLU A 125 -0.35 -6.04 11.30
C GLU A 125 -0.88 -6.28 12.72
N THR A 126 -0.90 -5.25 13.55
CA THR A 126 -1.45 -5.34 14.92
C THR A 126 -2.93 -5.68 14.90
N MET A 127 -3.73 -4.99 14.09
CA MET A 127 -5.17 -5.22 13.98
C MET A 127 -5.49 -6.60 13.39
N LEU A 128 -4.68 -7.06 12.42
CA LEU A 128 -4.82 -8.43 11.89
C LEU A 128 -4.51 -9.50 12.97
N VAL A 129 -3.42 -9.35 13.71
CA VAL A 129 -3.05 -10.31 14.76
C VAL A 129 -4.08 -10.36 15.88
N ARG A 130 -4.66 -9.22 16.24
CA ARG A 130 -5.73 -9.11 17.24
C ARG A 130 -7.07 -9.67 16.76
N GLY A 131 -7.27 -9.79 15.44
CA GLY A 131 -8.54 -10.22 14.85
C GLY A 131 -9.57 -9.09 14.71
N ASP A 132 -9.15 -7.84 14.78
CA ASP A 132 -10.02 -6.67 14.54
C ASP A 132 -10.44 -6.60 13.05
N VAL A 133 -9.61 -7.19 12.16
CA VAL A 133 -9.87 -7.40 10.74
C VAL A 133 -9.47 -8.82 10.33
N ASP A 134 -10.08 -9.35 9.27
CA ASP A 134 -9.84 -10.72 8.77
C ASP A 134 -8.62 -10.78 7.83
N ALA A 135 -8.37 -9.69 7.10
CA ALA A 135 -7.24 -9.56 6.18
C ALA A 135 -6.79 -8.10 6.09
N ILE A 136 -5.57 -7.87 5.60
CA ILE A 136 -5.01 -6.54 5.36
C ILE A 136 -4.41 -6.47 3.97
N THR A 137 -4.38 -5.27 3.38
CA THR A 137 -3.52 -4.99 2.24
C THR A 137 -2.11 -4.64 2.73
N GLY A 138 -1.10 -4.91 1.92
CA GLY A 138 0.27 -4.55 2.24
C GLY A 138 1.24 -5.05 1.18
N PHE A 139 2.53 -4.82 1.43
CA PHE A 139 3.59 -5.36 0.58
C PHE A 139 4.20 -6.58 1.24
N THR A 140 4.44 -7.64 0.45
CA THR A 140 5.00 -8.90 0.95
C THR A 140 6.30 -8.69 1.72
N PHE A 141 7.20 -7.86 1.22
CA PHE A 141 8.51 -7.60 1.84
C PHE A 141 8.47 -6.71 3.10
N THR A 142 7.31 -6.16 3.48
CA THR A 142 7.15 -5.40 4.74
C THR A 142 6.13 -6.05 5.65
N SER A 143 4.88 -6.13 5.25
CA SER A 143 3.80 -6.60 6.12
C SER A 143 3.93 -8.08 6.46
N LEU A 144 4.35 -8.96 5.51
CA LEU A 144 4.57 -10.37 5.82
C LEU A 144 5.72 -10.53 6.83
N LEU A 145 6.86 -9.86 6.59
CA LEU A 145 7.99 -9.92 7.51
C LEU A 145 7.65 -9.36 8.91
N ASN A 146 6.85 -8.30 8.96
CA ASN A 146 6.37 -7.73 10.22
C ASN A 146 5.43 -8.69 10.97
N LEU A 147 4.58 -9.44 10.25
CA LEU A 147 3.73 -10.47 10.85
C LEU A 147 4.56 -11.63 11.40
N GLU A 148 5.53 -12.12 10.63
CA GLU A 148 6.44 -13.18 11.06
C GLU A 148 7.28 -12.76 12.28
N ALA A 149 7.79 -11.53 12.30
CA ALA A 149 8.52 -10.98 13.45
C ALA A 149 7.65 -10.90 14.73
N ARG A 150 6.33 -10.85 14.58
CA ARG A 150 5.36 -10.92 15.70
C ARG A 150 4.93 -12.35 16.03
N GLY A 151 5.54 -13.38 15.42
CA GLY A 151 5.19 -14.78 15.58
C GLY A 151 3.88 -15.20 14.91
N ALA A 152 3.31 -14.33 14.06
CA ALA A 152 2.09 -14.63 13.32
C ALA A 152 2.43 -15.36 12.01
N LYS A 153 1.67 -16.42 11.69
CA LYS A 153 1.77 -17.13 10.40
C LYS A 153 0.67 -16.58 9.47
N ALA A 154 1.07 -15.90 8.43
CA ALA A 154 0.20 -15.37 7.39
C ALA A 154 0.39 -16.12 6.05
#